data_04b4b891b48aee113a4163bbbdcb4f53
#
_entry.id   04b4b891b48aee113a4163bbbdcb4f53
#
_cell.length_a   1.000
_cell.length_b   1.000
_cell.length_c   1.000
_cell.angle_alpha   90.00
_cell.angle_beta   90.00
_cell.angle_gamma   90.00
#
_symmetry.space_group_name_H-M   'P 1'
#
loop_
_entity.id
_entity.type
_entity.pdbx_description
1 polymer ?
#
loop_
_entity_poly.entity_id
_entity_poly.type
_entity_poly.pdbx_seq_one_letter_code
_entity_poly.pdbx_strand_id
1 'polypeptide(L)'
;MTPLLGLAARSAWNRRFVLALVAASIALSTFLLLGIERIRQDVRASFSQAVSGTDLIVGARTGSVQLLLYSVFRIGQATQSMRYASAQALAGHRAVAWMVPLSLGDSHRGFPVLGTSAAYFAHFRHGNRQSLSLSQGRAFGTPGLFEVVLGAEVARRLGYALGQPVVISHGDGALAANDHADKPFTVVGVLAPTGTPVDRTVHISLESMEAIHLDWVAGAPLPGLKVPADQVAQHNLAPRQITAVMLGLKSRAAVFSVQRDIQSWRDEPLMAILPGVALDELWDVVGLGERALLAIS
;
A
#
# COMPACT_ATOMS: atom_id res chain seq x y z
N MET A 1 -48.34 -7.53 43.73
CA MET A 1 -48.17 -7.73 42.24
C MET A 1 -49.61 -7.93 41.70
N THR A 2 -49.98 -7.14 40.72
CA THR A 2 -51.36 -7.18 40.17
C THR A 2 -51.58 -8.53 39.47
N PRO A 3 -52.83 -9.08 39.58
CA PRO A 3 -53.16 -10.40 38.97
C PRO A 3 -52.85 -10.48 37.47
N LEU A 4 -52.82 -9.35 36.78
CA LEU A 4 -52.46 -9.23 35.37
C LEU A 4 -50.97 -9.62 35.11
N LEU A 5 -50.03 -9.25 35.98
CA LEU A 5 -48.62 -9.61 35.84
C LEU A 5 -48.40 -11.13 36.03
N GLY A 6 -49.15 -11.76 36.96
CA GLY A 6 -49.11 -13.20 37.16
C GLY A 6 -49.65 -13.98 35.95
N LEU A 7 -50.71 -13.48 35.31
CA LEU A 7 -51.27 -14.08 34.10
C LEU A 7 -50.32 -13.94 32.91
N ALA A 8 -49.68 -12.75 32.73
CA ALA A 8 -48.71 -12.50 31.70
C ALA A 8 -47.47 -13.41 31.85
N ALA A 9 -46.95 -13.57 33.07
CA ALA A 9 -45.81 -14.44 33.35
C ALA A 9 -46.12 -15.92 33.03
N ARG A 10 -47.31 -16.43 33.41
CA ARG A 10 -47.73 -17.80 33.06
C ARG A 10 -47.89 -17.99 31.55
N SER A 11 -48.46 -17.00 30.85
CA SER A 11 -48.60 -17.03 29.39
C SER A 11 -47.23 -17.03 28.70
N ALA A 12 -46.32 -16.20 29.15
CA ALA A 12 -44.91 -16.17 28.62
C ALA A 12 -44.21 -17.51 28.88
N TRP A 13 -44.36 -18.11 30.05
CA TRP A 13 -43.77 -19.41 30.37
C TRP A 13 -44.29 -20.53 29.47
N ASN A 14 -45.58 -20.48 29.14
CA ASN A 14 -46.20 -21.47 28.26
C ASN A 14 -45.68 -21.37 26.80
N ARG A 15 -45.26 -20.16 26.39
CA ARG A 15 -44.70 -19.85 25.07
C ARG A 15 -43.17 -19.69 25.10
N ARG A 16 -42.49 -20.17 26.15
CA ARG A 16 -41.07 -19.93 26.37
C ARG A 16 -40.16 -20.32 25.19
N PHE A 17 -40.48 -21.40 24.45
CA PHE A 17 -39.68 -21.81 23.28
C PHE A 17 -39.83 -20.83 22.13
N VAL A 18 -41.02 -20.32 21.86
CA VAL A 18 -41.24 -19.30 20.81
C VAL A 18 -40.58 -17.99 21.20
N LEU A 19 -40.73 -17.55 22.44
CA LEU A 19 -40.09 -16.35 22.97
C LEU A 19 -38.56 -16.47 22.95
N ALA A 20 -37.99 -17.63 23.30
CA ALA A 20 -36.58 -17.90 23.24
C ALA A 20 -36.06 -17.88 21.79
N LEU A 21 -36.81 -18.44 20.85
CA LEU A 21 -36.46 -18.40 19.42
C LEU A 21 -36.46 -16.97 18.89
N VAL A 22 -37.48 -16.17 19.21
CA VAL A 22 -37.53 -14.75 18.81
C VAL A 22 -36.38 -13.97 19.45
N ALA A 23 -36.14 -14.15 20.75
CA ALA A 23 -35.03 -13.49 21.44
C ALA A 23 -33.68 -13.90 20.85
N ALA A 24 -33.46 -15.18 20.53
CA ALA A 24 -32.25 -15.67 19.89
C ALA A 24 -32.06 -15.09 18.48
N SER A 25 -33.15 -14.99 17.70
CA SER A 25 -33.13 -14.37 16.37
C SER A 25 -32.75 -12.88 16.43
N ILE A 26 -33.35 -12.13 17.35
CA ILE A 26 -33.05 -10.71 17.57
C ILE A 26 -31.57 -10.57 18.04
N ALA A 27 -31.15 -11.39 19.00
CA ALA A 27 -29.80 -11.36 19.51
C ALA A 27 -28.77 -11.67 18.42
N LEU A 28 -29.04 -12.68 17.57
CA LEU A 28 -28.15 -13.01 16.44
C LEU A 28 -28.08 -11.87 15.41
N SER A 29 -29.25 -11.31 15.05
CA SER A 29 -29.28 -10.17 14.10
C SER A 29 -28.55 -8.96 14.64
N THR A 30 -28.74 -8.64 15.93
CA THR A 30 -28.04 -7.53 16.59
C THR A 30 -26.50 -7.80 16.66
N PHE A 31 -26.11 -9.03 17.00
CA PHE A 31 -24.71 -9.43 17.06
C PHE A 31 -24.03 -9.29 15.69
N LEU A 32 -24.70 -9.78 14.63
CA LEU A 32 -24.19 -9.65 13.26
C LEU A 32 -24.04 -8.18 12.84
N LEU A 33 -25.05 -7.36 13.11
CA LEU A 33 -25.05 -5.94 12.77
C LEU A 33 -23.92 -5.19 13.50
N LEU A 34 -23.78 -5.40 14.81
CA LEU A 34 -22.71 -4.79 15.60
C LEU A 34 -21.33 -5.32 15.20
N GLY A 35 -21.24 -6.62 14.87
CA GLY A 35 -20.01 -7.23 14.39
C GLY A 35 -19.54 -6.64 13.07
N ILE A 36 -20.44 -6.49 12.11
CA ILE A 36 -20.15 -5.86 10.81
C ILE A 36 -19.71 -4.39 11.01
N GLU A 37 -20.45 -3.63 11.84
CA GLU A 37 -20.09 -2.24 12.10
C GLU A 37 -18.73 -2.12 12.80
N ARG A 38 -18.39 -3.03 13.71
CA ARG A 38 -17.09 -3.06 14.35
C ARG A 38 -15.97 -3.35 13.35
N ILE A 39 -16.14 -4.36 12.49
CA ILE A 39 -15.16 -4.69 11.43
C ILE A 39 -14.99 -3.49 10.51
N ARG A 40 -16.07 -2.83 10.12
CA ARG A 40 -16.03 -1.64 9.27
C ARG A 40 -15.21 -0.51 9.90
N GLN A 41 -15.39 -0.23 11.17
CA GLN A 41 -14.64 0.79 11.90
C GLN A 41 -13.17 0.42 12.01
N ASP A 42 -12.85 -0.84 12.32
CA ASP A 42 -11.47 -1.32 12.42
C ASP A 42 -10.74 -1.27 11.05
N VAL A 43 -11.42 -1.63 9.96
CA VAL A 43 -10.90 -1.49 8.59
C VAL A 43 -10.64 -0.01 8.27
N ARG A 44 -11.60 0.87 8.53
CA ARG A 44 -11.45 2.31 8.28
C ARG A 44 -10.29 2.92 9.07
N ALA A 45 -10.13 2.53 10.33
CA ALA A 45 -9.01 2.94 11.17
C ALA A 45 -7.68 2.44 10.63
N SER A 46 -7.59 1.18 10.21
CA SER A 46 -6.37 0.60 9.62
C SER A 46 -5.97 1.31 8.33
N PHE A 47 -6.94 1.65 7.48
CA PHE A 47 -6.67 2.41 6.25
C PHE A 47 -6.14 3.81 6.57
N SER A 48 -6.73 4.53 7.52
CA SER A 48 -6.26 5.87 7.91
C SER A 48 -4.86 5.84 8.53
N GLN A 49 -4.50 4.76 9.22
CA GLN A 49 -3.17 4.57 9.78
C GLN A 49 -2.07 4.38 8.71
N ALA A 50 -2.42 3.83 7.55
CA ALA A 50 -1.47 3.60 6.46
C ALA A 50 -1.02 4.87 5.72
N VAL A 51 -1.75 5.99 5.88
CA VAL A 51 -1.44 7.27 5.22
C VAL A 51 -0.86 8.32 6.18
N SER A 52 -0.50 7.92 7.39
CA SER A 52 0.01 8.80 8.43
C SER A 52 1.32 9.47 8.01
N GLY A 53 1.43 10.79 8.22
CA GLY A 53 2.70 11.52 8.07
C GLY A 53 3.08 11.96 6.66
N THR A 54 2.31 11.61 5.62
CA THR A 54 2.50 12.08 4.24
C THR A 54 1.55 13.23 3.95
N ASP A 55 2.07 14.36 3.47
CA ASP A 55 1.24 15.53 3.18
C ASP A 55 0.60 15.44 1.78
N LEU A 56 1.35 15.01 0.77
CA LEU A 56 0.88 14.82 -0.60
C LEU A 56 1.42 13.51 -1.19
N ILE A 57 0.60 12.87 -2.02
CA ILE A 57 1.04 11.83 -2.95
C ILE A 57 0.87 12.37 -4.36
N VAL A 58 1.92 12.24 -5.18
CA VAL A 58 1.95 12.75 -6.55
C VAL A 58 2.20 11.59 -7.50
N GLY A 59 1.47 11.59 -8.60
CA GLY A 59 1.62 10.62 -9.68
C GLY A 59 1.10 11.19 -10.99
N ALA A 60 1.09 10.37 -12.04
CA ALA A 60 0.45 10.71 -13.30
C ALA A 60 -1.04 10.98 -13.07
N ARG A 61 -1.64 11.85 -13.88
CA ARG A 61 -3.04 12.25 -13.74
C ARG A 61 -3.98 11.08 -14.05
N THR A 62 -4.54 10.52 -12.98
CA THR A 62 -5.54 9.44 -12.98
C THR A 62 -6.71 9.84 -12.07
N GLY A 63 -7.27 8.93 -11.29
CA GLY A 63 -8.23 9.25 -10.21
C GLY A 63 -7.53 9.37 -8.85
N SER A 64 -8.02 10.26 -7.97
CA SER A 64 -7.49 10.43 -6.61
C SER A 64 -7.51 9.13 -5.81
N VAL A 65 -8.63 8.42 -5.81
CA VAL A 65 -8.80 7.12 -5.18
C VAL A 65 -7.88 6.07 -5.81
N GLN A 66 -7.77 6.05 -7.14
CA GLN A 66 -6.90 5.11 -7.83
C GLN A 66 -5.43 5.33 -7.45
N LEU A 67 -4.95 6.60 -7.46
CA LEU A 67 -3.60 6.94 -7.06
C LEU A 67 -3.32 6.52 -5.60
N LEU A 68 -4.28 6.71 -4.69
CA LEU A 68 -4.18 6.26 -3.31
C LEU A 68 -4.10 4.74 -3.21
N LEU A 69 -5.00 4.01 -3.90
CA LEU A 69 -5.09 2.56 -3.81
C LEU A 69 -3.80 1.88 -4.24
N TYR A 70 -3.22 2.22 -5.38
CA TYR A 70 -2.01 1.54 -5.80
C TYR A 70 -0.76 2.05 -5.07
N SER A 71 -0.65 3.35 -4.76
CA SER A 71 0.56 3.90 -4.14
C SER A 71 0.71 3.59 -2.65
N VAL A 72 -0.39 3.49 -1.90
CA VAL A 72 -0.39 3.22 -0.47
C VAL A 72 -0.83 1.80 -0.16
N PHE A 73 -1.98 1.37 -0.72
CA PHE A 73 -2.58 0.09 -0.36
C PHE A 73 -2.09 -1.08 -1.21
N ARG A 74 -1.33 -0.84 -2.28
CA ARG A 74 -0.82 -1.85 -3.20
C ARG A 74 -1.97 -2.63 -3.88
N ILE A 75 -3.11 -1.97 -4.07
CA ILE A 75 -4.31 -2.52 -4.70
C ILE A 75 -4.41 -1.99 -6.11
N GLY A 76 -4.55 -2.88 -7.08
CA GLY A 76 -4.55 -2.56 -8.50
C GLY A 76 -3.16 -2.29 -9.05
N GLN A 77 -3.11 -1.77 -10.28
CA GLN A 77 -1.86 -1.45 -10.98
C GLN A 77 -1.90 0.01 -11.44
N ALA A 78 -0.73 0.63 -11.48
CA ALA A 78 -0.58 1.95 -12.08
C ALA A 78 -0.74 1.83 -13.60
N THR A 79 -1.74 2.49 -14.16
CA THR A 79 -1.96 2.53 -15.62
C THR A 79 -1.02 3.51 -16.32
N GLN A 80 -0.44 4.45 -15.58
CA GLN A 80 0.48 5.46 -16.07
C GLN A 80 1.59 5.70 -15.04
N SER A 81 2.78 6.04 -15.54
CA SER A 81 3.94 6.41 -14.73
C SER A 81 4.22 7.89 -14.87
N MET A 82 4.96 8.46 -13.94
CA MET A 82 5.54 9.80 -14.02
C MET A 82 7.05 9.73 -14.26
N ARG A 83 7.61 10.77 -14.87
CA ARG A 83 9.06 10.84 -15.07
C ARG A 83 9.78 11.07 -13.74
N TYR A 84 10.84 10.33 -13.51
CA TYR A 84 11.66 10.52 -12.30
C TYR A 84 12.29 11.92 -12.24
N ALA A 85 12.63 12.51 -13.39
CA ALA A 85 13.11 13.89 -13.47
C ALA A 85 12.11 14.91 -12.90
N SER A 86 10.81 14.72 -13.14
CA SER A 86 9.77 15.56 -12.53
C SER A 86 9.71 15.39 -11.02
N ALA A 87 9.87 14.16 -10.53
CA ALA A 87 9.95 13.89 -9.09
C ALA A 87 11.14 14.60 -8.44
N GLN A 88 12.32 14.57 -9.09
CA GLN A 88 13.51 15.28 -8.63
C GLN A 88 13.31 16.80 -8.63
N ALA A 89 12.66 17.34 -9.65
CA ALA A 89 12.33 18.76 -9.69
C ALA A 89 11.35 19.16 -8.57
N LEU A 90 10.36 18.31 -8.27
CA LEU A 90 9.46 18.49 -7.12
C LEU A 90 10.20 18.44 -5.77
N ALA A 91 11.20 17.57 -5.63
CA ALA A 91 12.03 17.53 -4.43
C ALA A 91 12.81 18.84 -4.21
N GLY A 92 13.16 19.53 -5.28
CA GLY A 92 13.78 20.87 -5.24
C GLY A 92 12.81 22.03 -4.92
N HIS A 93 11.52 21.78 -4.85
CA HIS A 93 10.55 22.82 -4.55
C HIS A 93 10.73 23.38 -3.12
N ARG A 94 10.71 24.72 -2.97
CA ARG A 94 11.00 25.41 -1.70
C ARG A 94 10.21 24.95 -0.48
N ALA A 95 8.97 24.49 -0.70
CA ALA A 95 8.07 24.03 0.38
C ALA A 95 8.23 22.56 0.71
N VAL A 96 8.94 21.76 -0.11
CA VAL A 96 9.15 20.34 0.13
C VAL A 96 10.28 20.13 1.13
N ALA A 97 10.04 19.31 2.13
CA ALA A 97 11.02 18.90 3.14
C ALA A 97 11.71 17.59 2.76
N TRP A 98 10.95 16.65 2.22
CA TRP A 98 11.45 15.34 1.79
C TRP A 98 10.56 14.75 0.69
N MET A 99 11.16 13.86 -0.08
CA MET A 99 10.51 13.12 -1.15
C MET A 99 10.89 11.64 -1.06
N VAL A 100 9.92 10.76 -1.22
CA VAL A 100 10.10 9.31 -1.28
C VAL A 100 9.49 8.81 -2.58
N PRO A 101 10.30 8.30 -3.53
CA PRO A 101 9.82 7.73 -4.77
C PRO A 101 9.25 6.32 -4.55
N LEU A 102 8.24 5.95 -5.33
CA LEU A 102 7.58 4.66 -5.32
C LEU A 102 7.52 4.12 -6.74
N SER A 103 8.08 2.93 -6.96
CA SER A 103 7.99 2.18 -8.23
C SER A 103 7.35 0.83 -7.95
N LEU A 104 6.23 0.56 -8.61
CA LEU A 104 5.41 -0.64 -8.46
C LEU A 104 5.22 -1.29 -9.82
N GLY A 105 5.02 -2.58 -9.85
CA GLY A 105 4.76 -3.33 -11.09
C GLY A 105 5.19 -4.78 -11.01
N ASP A 106 6.06 -5.10 -10.07
CA ASP A 106 6.57 -6.45 -9.84
C ASP A 106 5.97 -7.10 -8.61
N SER A 107 6.16 -8.40 -8.49
CA SER A 107 5.68 -9.19 -7.37
C SER A 107 6.69 -10.26 -6.95
N HIS A 108 6.48 -10.80 -5.78
CA HIS A 108 7.17 -11.99 -5.30
C HIS A 108 6.16 -12.92 -4.64
N ARG A 109 5.86 -14.06 -5.26
CA ARG A 109 4.92 -15.09 -4.74
C ARG A 109 3.59 -14.48 -4.27
N GLY A 110 3.03 -13.57 -5.07
CA GLY A 110 1.75 -12.89 -4.76
C GLY A 110 1.85 -11.73 -3.78
N PHE A 111 3.05 -11.32 -3.38
CA PHE A 111 3.30 -10.10 -2.62
C PHE A 111 3.83 -9.00 -3.54
N PRO A 112 3.31 -7.77 -3.44
CA PRO A 112 3.78 -6.66 -4.25
C PRO A 112 5.23 -6.27 -3.90
N VAL A 113 6.01 -5.93 -4.93
CA VAL A 113 7.34 -5.38 -4.81
C VAL A 113 7.28 -3.87 -4.93
N LEU A 114 7.96 -3.17 -4.03
CA LEU A 114 8.12 -1.73 -4.03
C LEU A 114 9.59 -1.37 -4.25
N GLY A 115 9.90 -0.81 -5.40
CA GLY A 115 11.14 -0.07 -5.63
C GLY A 115 11.04 1.31 -4.97
N THR A 116 11.99 1.64 -4.11
CA THR A 116 12.00 2.92 -3.38
C THR A 116 13.42 3.30 -2.98
N SER A 117 13.60 4.40 -2.25
CA SER A 117 14.89 4.83 -1.72
C SER A 117 14.99 4.57 -0.21
N ALA A 118 16.20 4.68 0.34
CA ALA A 118 16.42 4.59 1.79
C ALA A 118 15.60 5.63 2.59
N ALA A 119 15.22 6.74 1.94
CA ALA A 119 14.33 7.75 2.52
C ALA A 119 12.95 7.19 2.92
N TYR A 120 12.49 6.09 2.31
CA TYR A 120 11.25 5.42 2.70
C TYR A 120 11.29 5.00 4.17
N PHE A 121 12.35 4.33 4.60
CA PHE A 121 12.49 3.88 6.00
C PHE A 121 12.64 5.05 6.98
N ALA A 122 13.21 6.16 6.52
CA ALA A 122 13.39 7.35 7.35
C ALA A 122 12.09 8.17 7.51
N HIS A 123 11.28 8.29 6.44
CA HIS A 123 10.16 9.24 6.39
C HIS A 123 8.78 8.61 6.45
N PHE A 124 8.62 7.35 6.03
CA PHE A 124 7.33 6.68 6.13
C PHE A 124 6.87 6.59 7.60
N ARG A 125 5.60 6.88 7.83
CA ARG A 125 4.97 6.83 9.15
C ARG A 125 3.67 6.04 9.07
N HIS A 126 3.37 5.31 10.12
CA HIS A 126 2.12 4.55 10.27
C HIS A 126 1.48 4.78 11.64
N GLY A 127 0.22 4.41 11.80
CA GLY A 127 -0.50 4.60 13.05
C GLY A 127 -0.44 6.05 13.54
N ASN A 128 -0.10 6.24 14.80
CA ASN A 128 0.11 7.56 15.41
C ASN A 128 1.50 8.15 15.04
N ARG A 129 1.82 8.21 13.74
CA ARG A 129 3.11 8.70 13.20
C ARG A 129 4.34 7.94 13.67
N GLN A 130 4.19 6.66 13.92
CA GLN A 130 5.30 5.80 14.29
C GLN A 130 6.23 5.58 13.09
N SER A 131 7.53 5.58 13.33
CA SER A 131 8.55 5.25 12.33
C SER A 131 8.56 3.75 12.05
N LEU A 132 8.96 3.37 10.83
CA LEU A 132 9.30 1.99 10.55
C LEU A 132 10.48 1.55 11.44
N SER A 133 10.39 0.35 11.96
CA SER A 133 11.47 -0.31 12.68
C SER A 133 11.76 -1.68 12.07
N LEU A 134 12.97 -2.15 12.22
CA LEU A 134 13.40 -3.47 11.79
C LEU A 134 13.28 -4.44 12.98
N SER A 135 12.69 -5.61 12.75
CA SER A 135 12.72 -6.70 13.69
C SER A 135 14.02 -7.48 13.60
N GLN A 136 14.65 -7.52 12.39
CA GLN A 136 15.92 -8.19 12.13
C GLN A 136 16.69 -7.46 11.02
N GLY A 137 18.00 -7.52 11.07
CA GLY A 137 18.88 -7.03 10.02
C GLY A 137 18.94 -5.51 9.92
N ARG A 138 19.04 -5.01 8.69
CA ARG A 138 19.19 -3.58 8.35
C ARG A 138 18.33 -3.19 7.15
N ALA A 139 18.13 -1.90 6.93
CA ALA A 139 17.65 -1.38 5.64
C ALA A 139 18.66 -1.67 4.54
N PHE A 140 18.23 -1.68 3.28
CA PHE A 140 19.15 -1.80 2.16
C PHE A 140 20.05 -0.55 2.06
N GLY A 141 21.25 -0.73 1.48
CA GLY A 141 22.23 0.34 1.30
C GLY A 141 21.84 1.33 0.21
N THR A 142 22.77 2.20 -0.13
CA THR A 142 22.68 3.10 -1.29
C THR A 142 23.94 2.89 -2.13
N PRO A 143 23.82 2.31 -3.33
CA PRO A 143 22.62 1.95 -4.08
C PRO A 143 21.87 0.70 -3.61
N GLY A 144 22.41 -0.16 -2.74
CA GLY A 144 21.76 -1.37 -2.22
C GLY A 144 21.32 -2.35 -3.30
N LEU A 145 22.21 -2.62 -4.30
CA LEU A 145 21.90 -3.51 -5.42
C LEU A 145 21.64 -4.93 -4.95
N PHE A 146 20.52 -5.48 -5.40
CA PHE A 146 20.04 -6.83 -5.07
C PHE A 146 19.91 -7.09 -3.56
N GLU A 147 19.68 -6.04 -2.78
CA GLU A 147 19.30 -6.15 -1.39
C GLU A 147 17.77 -6.00 -1.25
N VAL A 148 17.16 -6.81 -0.38
CA VAL A 148 15.72 -6.76 -0.13
C VAL A 148 15.42 -6.67 1.37
N VAL A 149 14.45 -5.81 1.69
CA VAL A 149 13.85 -5.72 3.02
C VAL A 149 12.41 -6.21 2.94
N LEU A 150 12.08 -7.20 3.74
CA LEU A 150 10.76 -7.83 3.73
C LEU A 150 9.83 -7.18 4.76
N GLY A 151 8.57 -7.02 4.41
CA GLY A 151 7.51 -6.77 5.37
C GLY A 151 7.31 -7.96 6.29
N ALA A 152 6.81 -7.72 7.50
CA ALA A 152 6.68 -8.74 8.55
C ALA A 152 5.83 -9.95 8.11
N GLU A 153 4.73 -9.72 7.38
CA GLU A 153 3.87 -10.80 6.89
C GLU A 153 4.52 -11.60 5.77
N VAL A 154 5.27 -10.94 4.87
CA VAL A 154 6.02 -11.61 3.80
C VAL A 154 7.01 -12.61 4.40
N ALA A 155 7.87 -12.13 5.32
CA ALA A 155 8.87 -12.98 5.97
C ALA A 155 8.23 -14.15 6.72
N ARG A 156 7.17 -13.89 7.48
CA ARG A 156 6.45 -14.90 8.26
C ARG A 156 5.76 -15.95 7.38
N ARG A 157 5.03 -15.54 6.32
CA ARG A 157 4.26 -16.46 5.47
C ARG A 157 5.14 -17.31 4.57
N LEU A 158 6.23 -16.74 4.07
CA LEU A 158 7.12 -17.43 3.15
C LEU A 158 8.31 -18.08 3.86
N GLY A 159 8.46 -17.89 5.19
CA GLY A 159 9.49 -18.51 6.00
C GLY A 159 10.90 -17.97 5.73
N TYR A 160 11.03 -16.70 5.30
CA TYR A 160 12.33 -16.10 4.99
C TYR A 160 13.10 -15.67 6.24
N ALA A 161 14.41 -15.93 6.20
CA ALA A 161 15.41 -15.42 7.15
C ALA A 161 16.44 -14.54 6.45
N LEU A 162 17.24 -13.81 7.23
CA LEU A 162 18.34 -12.99 6.70
C LEU A 162 19.31 -13.85 5.87
N GLY A 163 19.84 -13.29 4.80
CA GLY A 163 20.79 -13.93 3.90
C GLY A 163 20.17 -14.87 2.86
N GLN A 164 18.88 -15.16 2.93
CA GLN A 164 18.22 -16.04 1.95
C GLN A 164 17.96 -15.31 0.62
N PRO A 165 18.01 -16.05 -0.51
CA PRO A 165 17.74 -15.49 -1.83
C PRO A 165 16.24 -15.33 -2.08
N VAL A 166 15.88 -14.23 -2.75
CA VAL A 166 14.52 -13.90 -3.21
C VAL A 166 14.57 -13.62 -4.70
N VAL A 167 13.73 -14.28 -5.49
CA VAL A 167 13.57 -14.02 -6.93
C VAL A 167 12.30 -13.19 -7.13
N ILE A 168 12.43 -12.06 -7.84
CA ILE A 168 11.32 -11.17 -8.17
C ILE A 168 10.78 -11.56 -9.54
N SER A 169 9.46 -11.45 -9.69
CA SER A 169 8.76 -11.73 -10.95
C SER A 169 8.11 -10.46 -11.48
N HIS A 170 8.16 -10.28 -12.80
CA HIS A 170 7.45 -9.17 -13.44
C HIS A 170 5.93 -9.38 -13.40
N GLY A 171 5.19 -8.32 -13.09
CA GLY A 171 3.72 -8.36 -12.97
C GLY A 171 3.25 -9.15 -11.75
N ASP A 172 2.22 -9.99 -11.94
CA ASP A 172 1.61 -10.78 -10.87
C ASP A 172 2.35 -12.10 -10.55
N GLY A 173 3.41 -12.41 -11.31
CA GLY A 173 4.21 -13.63 -11.14
C GLY A 173 3.50 -14.92 -11.56
N ALA A 174 2.42 -14.83 -12.35
CA ALA A 174 1.68 -16.00 -12.81
C ALA A 174 2.44 -16.88 -13.81
N LEU A 175 3.44 -16.32 -14.49
CA LEU A 175 4.27 -17.00 -15.49
C LEU A 175 5.73 -17.05 -15.02
N ALA A 176 6.31 -18.25 -14.91
CA ALA A 176 7.71 -18.44 -14.56
C ALA A 176 8.69 -17.79 -15.57
N ALA A 177 8.26 -17.55 -16.81
CA ALA A 177 9.04 -16.81 -17.81
C ALA A 177 9.27 -15.33 -17.44
N ASN A 178 8.50 -14.82 -16.48
CA ASN A 178 8.59 -13.47 -15.98
C ASN A 178 9.50 -13.34 -14.73
N ASP A 179 10.16 -14.42 -14.33
CA ASP A 179 11.04 -14.43 -13.15
C ASP A 179 12.43 -13.89 -13.50
N HIS A 180 12.92 -12.96 -12.69
CA HIS A 180 14.29 -12.45 -12.74
C HIS A 180 15.25 -13.39 -11.96
N ALA A 181 15.21 -14.69 -12.29
CA ALA A 181 16.00 -15.72 -11.60
C ALA A 181 17.50 -15.59 -11.75
N ASP A 182 17.95 -14.85 -12.76
CA ASP A 182 19.36 -14.54 -13.02
C ASP A 182 19.91 -13.39 -12.15
N LYS A 183 19.02 -12.67 -11.46
CA LYS A 183 19.35 -11.53 -10.59
C LYS A 183 18.68 -11.68 -9.21
N PRO A 184 19.04 -12.73 -8.41
CA PRO A 184 18.43 -12.97 -7.11
C PRO A 184 18.80 -11.87 -6.13
N PHE A 185 17.85 -11.51 -5.26
CA PHE A 185 18.04 -10.57 -4.16
C PHE A 185 18.42 -11.31 -2.88
N THR A 186 19.13 -10.63 -1.99
CA THR A 186 19.47 -11.17 -0.67
C THR A 186 18.65 -10.45 0.41
N VAL A 187 18.00 -11.20 1.29
CA VAL A 187 17.26 -10.63 2.43
C VAL A 187 18.26 -10.02 3.42
N VAL A 188 18.26 -8.69 3.53
CA VAL A 188 19.13 -7.95 4.45
C VAL A 188 18.40 -7.44 5.68
N GLY A 189 17.07 -7.39 5.66
CA GLY A 189 16.26 -6.94 6.77
C GLY A 189 14.82 -7.42 6.72
N VAL A 190 14.20 -7.45 7.89
CA VAL A 190 12.76 -7.72 8.08
C VAL A 190 12.18 -6.62 8.94
N LEU A 191 11.11 -6.00 8.47
CA LEU A 191 10.40 -4.95 9.22
C LEU A 191 9.62 -5.55 10.40
N ALA A 192 9.47 -4.79 11.46
CA ALA A 192 8.52 -5.08 12.52
C ALA A 192 7.08 -4.91 12.00
N PRO A 193 6.10 -5.65 12.56
CA PRO A 193 4.70 -5.51 12.16
C PRO A 193 4.18 -4.07 12.34
N THR A 194 3.48 -3.57 11.32
CA THR A 194 2.91 -2.22 11.31
C THR A 194 1.38 -2.22 11.30
N GLY A 195 0.74 -3.35 10.96
CA GLY A 195 -0.70 -3.44 10.72
C GLY A 195 -1.15 -2.72 9.44
N THR A 196 -0.22 -2.42 8.54
CA THR A 196 -0.47 -1.69 7.28
C THR A 196 -0.03 -2.53 6.07
N PRO A 197 -0.31 -2.10 4.83
CA PRO A 197 0.17 -2.79 3.63
C PRO A 197 1.68 -2.98 3.54
N VAL A 198 2.47 -2.22 4.31
CA VAL A 198 3.92 -2.40 4.44
C VAL A 198 4.29 -3.82 4.86
N ASP A 199 3.50 -4.42 5.75
CA ASP A 199 3.74 -5.80 6.24
C ASP A 199 3.69 -6.84 5.12
N ARG A 200 2.96 -6.54 4.04
CA ARG A 200 2.77 -7.40 2.86
C ARG A 200 3.60 -6.98 1.67
N THR A 201 4.57 -6.10 1.84
CA THR A 201 5.37 -5.52 0.74
C THR A 201 6.80 -6.03 0.81
N VAL A 202 7.38 -6.32 -0.35
CA VAL A 202 8.80 -6.59 -0.56
C VAL A 202 9.46 -5.28 -0.99
N HIS A 203 10.46 -4.78 -0.27
CA HIS A 203 11.09 -3.48 -0.54
C HIS A 203 12.47 -3.67 -1.14
N ILE A 204 12.73 -3.03 -2.27
CA ILE A 204 14.03 -3.01 -2.96
C ILE A 204 14.43 -1.58 -3.31
N SER A 205 15.69 -1.35 -3.65
CA SER A 205 16.13 -0.04 -4.14
C SER A 205 15.58 0.23 -5.54
N LEU A 206 15.43 1.51 -5.92
CA LEU A 206 15.08 1.91 -7.29
C LEU A 206 16.11 1.45 -8.29
N GLU A 207 17.37 1.52 -7.92
CA GLU A 207 18.49 1.06 -8.74
C GLU A 207 18.42 -0.44 -9.01
N SER A 208 17.98 -1.23 -8.03
CA SER A 208 17.73 -2.66 -8.22
C SER A 208 16.54 -2.93 -9.11
N MET A 209 15.48 -2.11 -9.02
CA MET A 209 14.33 -2.18 -9.91
C MET A 209 14.74 -1.92 -11.38
N GLU A 210 15.57 -0.91 -11.64
CA GLU A 210 16.13 -0.68 -12.99
C GLU A 210 17.08 -1.81 -13.43
N ALA A 211 17.90 -2.32 -12.50
CA ALA A 211 18.87 -3.38 -12.79
C ALA A 211 18.24 -4.67 -13.31
N ILE A 212 17.10 -5.08 -12.75
CA ILE A 212 16.39 -6.29 -13.21
C ILE A 212 15.70 -6.10 -14.56
N HIS A 213 15.49 -4.86 -15.00
CA HIS A 213 14.80 -4.53 -16.24
C HIS A 213 15.74 -4.03 -17.36
N LEU A 214 17.07 -4.01 -17.18
CA LEU A 214 18.02 -3.55 -18.19
C LEU A 214 17.93 -4.30 -19.53
N ASP A 215 17.61 -5.58 -19.47
CA ASP A 215 17.47 -6.49 -20.61
C ASP A 215 15.99 -6.80 -20.92
N TRP A 216 15.08 -5.93 -20.46
CA TRP A 216 13.63 -6.07 -20.68
C TRP A 216 13.07 -4.86 -21.44
N VAL A 217 12.09 -5.10 -22.33
CA VAL A 217 11.33 -4.07 -23.03
C VAL A 217 9.85 -4.45 -23.05
N ALA A 218 8.99 -3.51 -22.70
CA ALA A 218 7.53 -3.70 -22.68
C ALA A 218 7.06 -4.92 -21.88
N GLY A 219 7.75 -5.23 -20.77
CA GLY A 219 7.39 -6.33 -19.88
C GLY A 219 7.84 -7.72 -20.34
N ALA A 220 8.76 -7.80 -21.32
CA ALA A 220 9.33 -9.06 -21.80
C ALA A 220 10.86 -8.97 -21.93
N PRO A 221 11.59 -10.08 -21.69
CA PRO A 221 13.04 -10.12 -21.90
C PRO A 221 13.37 -9.95 -23.38
N LEU A 222 14.42 -9.17 -23.66
CA LEU A 222 14.93 -8.99 -25.02
C LEU A 222 15.68 -10.24 -25.48
N PRO A 223 15.27 -10.90 -26.58
CA PRO A 223 15.97 -12.05 -27.11
C PRO A 223 17.42 -11.71 -27.48
N GLY A 224 18.37 -12.49 -26.94
CA GLY A 224 19.79 -12.32 -27.25
C GLY A 224 20.50 -11.21 -26.46
N LEU A 225 19.80 -10.42 -25.67
CA LEU A 225 20.40 -9.46 -24.73
C LEU A 225 20.21 -10.00 -23.30
N LYS A 226 21.33 -10.29 -22.64
CA LYS A 226 21.33 -10.67 -21.23
C LYS A 226 22.43 -9.91 -20.52
N VAL A 227 22.07 -9.13 -19.51
CA VAL A 227 23.03 -8.39 -18.68
C VAL A 227 23.22 -9.17 -17.38
N PRO A 228 24.40 -9.79 -17.17
CA PRO A 228 24.69 -10.53 -15.95
C PRO A 228 24.66 -9.63 -14.70
N ALA A 229 24.30 -10.20 -13.55
CA ALA A 229 24.16 -9.44 -12.30
C ALA A 229 25.42 -8.69 -11.86
N ASP A 230 26.61 -9.22 -12.16
CA ASP A 230 27.91 -8.60 -11.86
C ASP A 230 28.26 -7.42 -12.79
N GLN A 231 27.57 -7.29 -13.92
CA GLN A 231 27.81 -6.22 -14.90
C GLN A 231 26.79 -5.08 -14.79
N VAL A 232 25.67 -5.26 -14.09
CA VAL A 232 24.62 -4.23 -14.02
C VAL A 232 25.11 -2.91 -13.43
N ALA A 233 26.08 -2.94 -12.51
CA ALA A 233 26.66 -1.75 -11.91
C ALA A 233 27.43 -0.84 -12.91
N GLN A 234 27.76 -1.36 -14.09
CA GLN A 234 28.39 -0.60 -15.17
C GLN A 234 27.40 0.21 -16.01
N HIS A 235 26.09 -0.04 -15.81
CA HIS A 235 25.02 0.64 -16.52
C HIS A 235 24.46 1.81 -15.70
N ASN A 236 23.79 2.74 -16.39
CA ASN A 236 23.06 3.80 -15.71
C ASN A 236 21.77 3.23 -15.09
N LEU A 237 21.74 3.11 -13.77
CA LEU A 237 20.62 2.59 -13.00
C LEU A 237 19.71 3.71 -12.44
N ALA A 238 19.85 4.94 -12.91
CA ALA A 238 18.93 6.01 -12.57
C ALA A 238 17.55 5.70 -13.16
N PRO A 239 16.48 5.66 -12.35
CA PRO A 239 15.15 5.36 -12.83
C PRO A 239 14.70 6.42 -13.85
N ARG A 240 14.06 5.97 -14.92
CA ARG A 240 13.46 6.86 -15.92
C ARG A 240 12.05 7.25 -15.55
N GLN A 241 11.32 6.29 -15.06
CA GLN A 241 9.91 6.42 -14.66
C GLN A 241 9.68 5.80 -13.29
N ILE A 242 8.72 6.33 -12.58
CA ILE A 242 8.26 5.81 -11.30
C ILE A 242 6.72 5.88 -11.26
N THR A 243 6.14 5.14 -10.36
CA THR A 243 4.67 5.09 -10.22
C THR A 243 4.12 6.34 -9.54
N ALA A 244 4.75 6.76 -8.45
CA ALA A 244 4.32 7.90 -7.64
C ALA A 244 5.46 8.41 -6.76
N VAL A 245 5.26 9.55 -6.10
CA VAL A 245 6.10 10.02 -5.01
C VAL A 245 5.26 10.41 -3.80
N MET A 246 5.78 10.17 -2.61
CA MET A 246 5.29 10.71 -1.36
C MET A 246 6.07 11.97 -1.04
N LEU A 247 5.39 13.04 -0.66
CA LEU A 247 5.99 14.32 -0.27
C LEU A 247 5.62 14.68 1.17
N GLY A 248 6.62 15.11 1.92
CA GLY A 248 6.43 15.83 3.17
C GLY A 248 6.81 17.29 2.98
N LEU A 249 6.00 18.17 3.52
CA LEU A 249 6.17 19.61 3.41
C LEU A 249 6.81 20.19 4.66
N LYS A 250 7.55 21.28 4.51
CA LYS A 250 8.12 22.04 5.64
C LYS A 250 7.02 22.68 6.49
N SER A 251 5.88 23.01 5.88
CA SER A 251 4.69 23.54 6.55
C SER A 251 3.43 22.99 5.89
N ARG A 252 2.49 22.49 6.67
CA ARG A 252 1.18 22.04 6.19
C ARG A 252 0.33 23.16 5.57
N ALA A 253 0.57 24.39 5.97
CA ALA A 253 -0.11 25.55 5.36
C ALA A 253 0.18 25.69 3.86
N ALA A 254 1.30 25.14 3.37
CA ALA A 254 1.68 25.19 1.96
C ALA A 254 1.00 24.12 1.08
N VAL A 255 0.24 23.18 1.67
CA VAL A 255 -0.25 21.98 0.96
C VAL A 255 -1.06 22.33 -0.28
N PHE A 256 -2.01 23.27 -0.18
CA PHE A 256 -2.86 23.64 -1.31
C PHE A 256 -2.12 24.45 -2.39
N SER A 257 -1.12 25.25 -2.01
CA SER A 257 -0.29 25.95 -3.00
C SER A 257 0.59 24.97 -3.76
N VAL A 258 1.25 24.03 -3.08
CA VAL A 258 2.06 22.99 -3.72
C VAL A 258 1.20 22.08 -4.59
N GLN A 259 0.01 21.70 -4.13
CA GLN A 259 -0.93 20.91 -4.93
C GLN A 259 -1.29 21.62 -6.23
N ARG A 260 -1.58 22.91 -6.19
CA ARG A 260 -1.90 23.72 -7.36
C ARG A 260 -0.71 23.84 -8.32
N ASP A 261 0.50 24.06 -7.78
CA ASP A 261 1.71 24.14 -8.58
C ASP A 261 1.98 22.80 -9.33
N ILE A 262 1.72 21.67 -8.67
CA ILE A 262 1.83 20.33 -9.28
C ILE A 262 0.74 20.10 -10.34
N GLN A 263 -0.51 20.49 -10.08
CA GLN A 263 -1.60 20.36 -11.06
C GLN A 263 -1.39 21.18 -12.33
N SER A 264 -0.62 22.28 -12.23
CA SER A 264 -0.23 23.13 -13.35
C SER A 264 1.15 22.78 -13.93
N TRP A 265 1.72 21.62 -13.58
CA TRP A 265 3.03 21.18 -14.07
C TRP A 265 3.03 21.09 -15.59
N ARG A 266 4.02 21.74 -16.23
CA ARG A 266 4.02 21.91 -17.69
C ARG A 266 4.60 20.75 -18.46
N ASP A 267 5.56 20.04 -17.85
CA ASP A 267 6.34 19.04 -18.56
C ASP A 267 5.59 17.71 -18.76
N GLU A 268 4.66 17.40 -17.86
CA GLU A 268 3.77 16.24 -17.94
C GLU A 268 2.52 16.43 -17.05
N PRO A 269 1.40 15.77 -17.37
CA PRO A 269 0.17 15.88 -16.59
C PRO A 269 0.31 15.15 -15.26
N LEU A 270 0.58 15.88 -14.18
CA LEU A 270 0.66 15.38 -12.83
C LEU A 270 -0.63 15.63 -12.03
N MET A 271 -0.82 14.82 -11.01
CA MET A 271 -1.85 14.94 -9.99
C MET A 271 -1.21 14.84 -8.61
N ALA A 272 -1.57 15.75 -7.72
CA ALA A 272 -1.24 15.69 -6.31
C ALA A 272 -2.52 15.49 -5.49
N ILE A 273 -2.53 14.49 -4.63
CA ILE A 273 -3.66 14.19 -3.73
C ILE A 273 -3.23 14.36 -2.27
N LEU A 274 -4.18 14.81 -1.45
CA LEU A 274 -4.07 14.70 0.00
C LEU A 274 -4.55 13.29 0.39
N PRO A 275 -3.71 12.44 1.00
CA PRO A 275 -4.08 11.05 1.27
C PRO A 275 -5.36 10.90 2.09
N GLY A 276 -5.56 11.78 3.09
CA GLY A 276 -6.77 11.77 3.92
C GLY A 276 -8.04 12.09 3.11
N VAL A 277 -7.98 13.09 2.23
CA VAL A 277 -9.13 13.48 1.37
C VAL A 277 -9.47 12.36 0.39
N ALA A 278 -8.47 11.79 -0.27
CA ALA A 278 -8.68 10.68 -1.20
C ALA A 278 -9.24 9.42 -0.49
N LEU A 279 -8.87 9.24 0.78
CA LEU A 279 -9.44 8.17 1.61
C LEU A 279 -10.91 8.43 1.96
N ASP A 280 -11.28 9.68 2.27
CA ASP A 280 -12.68 10.05 2.49
C ASP A 280 -13.52 9.85 1.22
N GLU A 281 -13.01 10.25 0.05
CA GLU A 281 -13.65 9.97 -1.25
C GLU A 281 -13.88 8.47 -1.47
N LEU A 282 -12.91 7.61 -1.12
CA LEU A 282 -13.05 6.16 -1.19
C LEU A 282 -14.22 5.68 -0.30
N TRP A 283 -14.31 6.17 0.93
CA TRP A 283 -15.37 5.78 1.85
C TRP A 283 -16.74 6.29 1.43
N ASP A 284 -16.83 7.43 0.77
CA ASP A 284 -18.09 7.93 0.21
C ASP A 284 -18.62 7.01 -0.90
N VAL A 285 -17.72 6.52 -1.79
CA VAL A 285 -18.07 5.55 -2.83
C VAL A 285 -18.54 4.23 -2.22
N VAL A 286 -17.82 3.70 -1.23
CA VAL A 286 -18.19 2.47 -0.52
C VAL A 286 -19.55 2.64 0.16
N GLY A 287 -19.77 3.75 0.87
CA GLY A 287 -21.03 4.05 1.56
C GLY A 287 -22.23 4.23 0.61
N LEU A 288 -22.00 4.67 -0.64
CA LEU A 288 -23.05 4.70 -1.65
C LEU A 288 -23.48 3.29 -2.05
N GLY A 289 -22.51 2.38 -2.25
CA GLY A 289 -22.78 0.97 -2.54
C GLY A 289 -23.56 0.26 -1.41
N GLU A 290 -23.15 0.50 -0.16
CA GLU A 290 -23.85 -0.04 1.01
C GLU A 290 -25.33 0.42 1.08
N ARG A 291 -25.58 1.72 0.86
CA ARG A 291 -26.96 2.27 0.84
C ARG A 291 -27.79 1.68 -0.29
N ALA A 292 -27.21 1.46 -1.46
CA ALA A 292 -27.89 0.83 -2.58
C ALA A 292 -28.28 -0.62 -2.25
N LEU A 293 -27.39 -1.39 -1.63
CA LEU A 293 -27.67 -2.76 -1.20
C LEU A 293 -28.78 -2.82 -0.12
N LEU A 294 -28.75 -1.90 0.86
CA LEU A 294 -29.79 -1.81 1.89
C LEU A 294 -31.16 -1.41 1.33
N ALA A 295 -31.20 -0.65 0.24
CA ALA A 295 -32.45 -0.27 -0.41
C ALA A 295 -33.11 -1.41 -1.22
N ILE A 296 -32.35 -2.47 -1.54
CA ILE A 296 -32.81 -3.64 -2.30
C ILE A 296 -33.22 -4.81 -1.37
N SER A 297 -32.68 -4.83 -0.14
CA SER A 297 -32.97 -5.87 0.87
C SER A 297 -34.22 -5.56 1.68
#